data_420d18e5538dc66cd85f55e644cc9b7f
#
_entry.id   420d18e5538dc66cd85f55e644cc9b7f
#
_cell.length_a   1.000
_cell.length_b   1.000
_cell.length_c   1.000
_cell.angle_alpha   90.00
_cell.angle_beta   90.00
_cell.angle_gamma   90.00
#
_symmetry.space_group_name_H-M   'P 1'
#
loop_
_entity.id
_entity.type
_entity.pdbx_description
1 polymer ?
#
loop_
_entity_poly.entity_id
_entity_poly.type
_entity_poly.pdbx_seq_one_letter_code
_entity_poly.pdbx_strand_id
1 'polypeptide(L)'
;YGSLPIGFEVQSQENISATLGSEQLSSGLLAGLIGLILVVIYSLFQYRALAIVTIGSLLIAAVITYVVITFLSWRQGFRLSLSGVAGLIVAIGITADSFIVYFERVRDELRDGRPLNAAVESGWKRAFRTILVSDGVNILAAVVLFLLTVGSVQGFAYTIGLTTLIDVAVVMLFTHPMLQLLSQTKFFASGHPWSGFDARSLGASYRGRLEFKTAERVSGTKKAKASKEATKRQTLAERKAAQAEEGN
;
A
#
# COMPACT_ATOMS: atom_id res chain seq x y z
N TYR A 1 -51.79 5.66 37.92
CA TYR A 1 -50.40 5.54 37.49
C TYR A 1 -50.37 6.08 36.07
N GLY A 2 -49.80 7.29 35.91
CA GLY A 2 -49.90 8.06 34.72
C GLY A 2 -49.16 7.46 33.54
N SER A 3 -49.80 7.55 32.38
CA SER A 3 -49.11 7.37 31.08
C SER A 3 -47.91 8.36 31.00
N LEU A 4 -46.75 7.86 30.63
CA LEU A 4 -45.60 8.73 30.37
C LEU A 4 -45.98 9.73 29.27
N PRO A 5 -45.62 11.03 29.42
CA PRO A 5 -45.99 12.04 28.44
C PRO A 5 -45.23 11.97 27.12
N ILE A 6 -44.48 10.89 26.94
CA ILE A 6 -43.62 10.66 25.77
C ILE A 6 -43.98 9.29 25.16
N GLY A 7 -44.26 9.24 23.88
CA GLY A 7 -44.42 8.02 23.14
C GLY A 7 -43.06 7.38 22.91
N PHE A 8 -42.92 6.09 23.29
CA PHE A 8 -41.74 5.29 22.98
C PHE A 8 -42.03 4.40 21.77
N GLU A 9 -41.24 4.49 20.75
CA GLU A 9 -41.22 3.56 19.63
C GLU A 9 -39.99 2.68 19.71
N VAL A 10 -40.19 1.35 19.69
CA VAL A 10 -39.07 0.40 19.61
C VAL A 10 -38.57 0.40 18.17
N GLN A 11 -37.43 1.03 17.89
CA GLN A 11 -36.82 1.10 16.55
C GLN A 11 -36.21 -0.22 16.11
N SER A 12 -35.61 -0.98 17.01
CA SER A 12 -35.13 -2.33 16.74
C SER A 12 -35.00 -3.14 18.03
N GLN A 13 -35.28 -4.42 17.96
CA GLN A 13 -35.07 -5.35 19.07
C GLN A 13 -34.39 -6.60 18.52
N GLU A 14 -33.13 -6.79 18.88
CA GLU A 14 -32.41 -8.03 18.59
C GLU A 14 -32.32 -8.88 19.86
N ASN A 15 -33.05 -9.98 19.87
CA ASN A 15 -32.98 -11.00 20.93
C ASN A 15 -32.08 -12.14 20.48
N ILE A 16 -30.81 -12.13 20.91
CA ILE A 16 -29.86 -13.20 20.63
C ILE A 16 -29.63 -13.97 21.93
N SER A 17 -29.83 -15.30 21.90
CA SER A 17 -29.47 -16.14 23.03
C SER A 17 -27.95 -16.13 23.22
N ALA A 18 -27.48 -16.28 24.48
CA ALA A 18 -26.03 -16.26 24.79
C ALA A 18 -25.25 -17.37 24.04
N THR A 19 -25.90 -18.53 23.82
CA THR A 19 -25.32 -19.65 23.07
C THR A 19 -25.14 -19.31 21.57
N LEU A 20 -26.20 -18.78 20.94
CA LEU A 20 -26.12 -18.34 19.53
C LEU A 20 -25.11 -17.24 19.32
N GLY A 21 -25.00 -16.27 20.24
CA GLY A 21 -24.02 -15.19 20.17
C GLY A 21 -22.59 -15.71 20.24
N SER A 22 -22.28 -16.69 21.09
CA SER A 22 -20.93 -17.26 21.20
C SER A 22 -20.55 -18.12 19.99
N GLU A 23 -21.47 -18.91 19.43
CA GLU A 23 -21.25 -19.70 18.22
C GLU A 23 -21.01 -18.81 16.99
N GLN A 24 -21.80 -17.76 16.85
CA GLN A 24 -21.67 -16.80 15.76
C GLN A 24 -20.36 -16.00 15.84
N LEU A 25 -19.95 -15.61 17.05
CA LEU A 25 -18.68 -14.93 17.25
C LEU A 25 -17.49 -15.84 16.91
N SER A 26 -17.50 -17.10 17.36
CA SER A 26 -16.45 -18.06 17.06
C SER A 26 -16.35 -18.36 15.56
N SER A 27 -17.49 -18.52 14.89
CA SER A 27 -17.55 -18.72 13.43
C SER A 27 -17.05 -17.48 12.67
N GLY A 28 -17.41 -16.28 13.12
CA GLY A 28 -16.94 -15.03 12.55
C GLY A 28 -15.43 -14.85 12.72
N LEU A 29 -14.89 -15.14 13.91
CA LEU A 29 -13.44 -15.08 14.14
C LEU A 29 -12.67 -16.09 13.30
N LEU A 30 -13.21 -17.32 13.15
CA LEU A 30 -12.63 -18.33 12.27
C LEU A 30 -12.63 -17.88 10.81
N ALA A 31 -13.74 -17.34 10.32
CA ALA A 31 -13.83 -16.80 8.96
C ALA A 31 -12.84 -15.63 8.73
N GLY A 32 -12.72 -14.72 9.71
CA GLY A 32 -11.74 -13.62 9.68
C GLY A 32 -10.30 -14.14 9.66
N LEU A 33 -9.98 -15.15 10.46
CA LEU A 33 -8.66 -15.78 10.46
C LEU A 33 -8.34 -16.44 9.12
N ILE A 34 -9.29 -17.17 8.54
CA ILE A 34 -9.14 -17.78 7.21
C ILE A 34 -8.90 -16.68 6.16
N GLY A 35 -9.70 -15.63 6.16
CA GLY A 35 -9.54 -14.50 5.26
C GLY A 35 -8.16 -13.85 5.40
N LEU A 36 -7.69 -13.62 6.63
CA LEU A 36 -6.36 -13.08 6.90
C LEU A 36 -5.24 -14.00 6.36
N ILE A 37 -5.34 -15.31 6.62
CA ILE A 37 -4.37 -16.30 6.12
C ILE A 37 -4.33 -16.30 4.59
N LEU A 38 -5.47 -16.25 3.93
CA LEU A 38 -5.55 -16.19 2.46
C LEU A 38 -4.88 -14.93 1.91
N VAL A 39 -5.12 -13.77 2.52
CA VAL A 39 -4.46 -12.50 2.13
C VAL A 39 -2.95 -12.57 2.36
N VAL A 40 -2.50 -13.16 3.46
CA VAL A 40 -1.06 -13.34 3.74
C VAL A 40 -0.42 -14.27 2.71
N ILE A 41 -1.03 -15.41 2.41
CA ILE A 41 -0.55 -16.36 1.39
C ILE A 41 -0.48 -15.67 0.03
N TYR A 42 -1.55 -14.99 -0.38
CA TYR A 42 -1.57 -14.24 -1.64
C TYR A 42 -0.44 -13.21 -1.69
N SER A 43 -0.27 -12.42 -0.63
CA SER A 43 0.77 -11.38 -0.54
C SER A 43 2.18 -11.98 -0.61
N LEU A 44 2.43 -13.12 0.03
CA LEU A 44 3.72 -13.82 -0.04
C LEU A 44 4.04 -14.31 -1.45
N PHE A 45 3.04 -14.86 -2.14
CA PHE A 45 3.22 -15.32 -3.53
C PHE A 45 3.48 -14.15 -4.49
N GLN A 46 2.67 -13.09 -4.39
CA GLN A 46 2.70 -11.98 -5.33
C GLN A 46 3.83 -11.00 -5.04
N TYR A 47 4.08 -10.70 -3.76
CA TYR A 47 4.97 -9.61 -3.34
C TYR A 47 6.22 -10.07 -2.60
N ARG A 48 6.32 -11.36 -2.27
CA ARG A 48 7.49 -11.96 -1.61
C ARG A 48 7.87 -11.19 -0.34
N ALA A 49 9.09 -10.63 -0.26
CA ALA A 49 9.54 -9.90 0.92
C ALA A 49 8.72 -8.64 1.25
N LEU A 50 8.05 -8.01 0.27
CA LEU A 50 7.14 -6.89 0.54
C LEU A 50 5.90 -7.31 1.33
N ALA A 51 5.55 -8.61 1.33
CA ALA A 51 4.47 -9.12 2.15
C ALA A 51 4.67 -8.83 3.65
N ILE A 52 5.91 -8.65 4.11
CA ILE A 52 6.20 -8.24 5.49
C ILE A 52 5.56 -6.88 5.80
N VAL A 53 5.59 -5.95 4.85
CA VAL A 53 4.92 -4.64 5.01
C VAL A 53 3.41 -4.81 5.09
N THR A 54 2.82 -5.64 4.19
CA THR A 54 1.39 -5.94 4.21
C THR A 54 0.96 -6.55 5.53
N ILE A 55 1.68 -7.56 6.01
CA ILE A 55 1.39 -8.24 7.29
C ILE A 55 1.50 -7.24 8.44
N GLY A 56 2.56 -6.43 8.48
CA GLY A 56 2.74 -5.41 9.50
C GLY A 56 1.61 -4.37 9.49
N SER A 57 1.20 -3.92 8.31
CA SER A 57 0.09 -2.97 8.15
C SER A 57 -1.25 -3.56 8.60
N LEU A 58 -1.53 -4.81 8.22
CA LEU A 58 -2.75 -5.52 8.66
C LEU A 58 -2.80 -5.71 10.17
N LEU A 59 -1.68 -6.07 10.80
CA LEU A 59 -1.59 -6.20 12.25
C LEU A 59 -1.82 -4.86 12.94
N ILE A 60 -1.22 -3.78 12.46
CA ILE A 60 -1.43 -2.44 13.02
C ILE A 60 -2.88 -2.00 12.83
N ALA A 61 -3.47 -2.21 11.65
CA ALA A 61 -4.87 -1.90 11.39
C ALA A 61 -5.78 -2.69 12.35
N ALA A 62 -5.52 -3.99 12.56
CA ALA A 62 -6.28 -4.81 13.49
C ALA A 62 -6.18 -4.31 14.93
N VAL A 63 -4.97 -3.95 15.40
CA VAL A 63 -4.76 -3.41 16.75
C VAL A 63 -5.47 -2.06 16.92
N ILE A 64 -5.33 -1.14 15.96
CA ILE A 64 -6.00 0.17 16.03
C ILE A 64 -7.52 -0.03 16.00
N THR A 65 -8.05 -0.88 15.14
CA THR A 65 -9.48 -1.19 15.06
C THR A 65 -9.98 -1.76 16.41
N TYR A 66 -9.26 -2.70 17.00
CA TYR A 66 -9.60 -3.25 18.31
C TYR A 66 -9.63 -2.17 19.40
N VAL A 67 -8.60 -1.33 19.46
CA VAL A 67 -8.51 -0.23 20.45
C VAL A 67 -9.67 0.76 20.26
N VAL A 68 -9.96 1.15 19.02
CA VAL A 68 -11.03 2.12 18.72
C VAL A 68 -12.40 1.54 19.06
N ILE A 69 -12.69 0.28 18.69
CA ILE A 69 -13.95 -0.38 19.03
C ILE A 69 -14.11 -0.51 20.55
N THR A 70 -13.05 -0.89 21.25
CA THR A 70 -13.05 -0.98 22.72
C THR A 70 -13.31 0.37 23.37
N PHE A 71 -12.67 1.43 22.87
CA PHE A 71 -12.89 2.79 23.35
C PHE A 71 -14.32 3.26 23.11
N LEU A 72 -14.89 2.99 21.94
CA LEU A 72 -16.29 3.32 21.62
C LEU A 72 -17.28 2.51 22.47
N SER A 73 -16.98 1.24 22.74
CA SER A 73 -17.76 0.41 23.64
C SER A 73 -17.81 1.01 25.05
N TRP A 74 -16.67 1.48 25.55
CA TRP A 74 -16.57 2.07 26.88
C TRP A 74 -17.26 3.44 26.98
N ARG A 75 -17.06 4.31 25.97
CA ARG A 75 -17.59 5.70 26.00
C ARG A 75 -19.06 5.82 25.61
N GLN A 76 -19.50 5.07 24.61
CA GLN A 76 -20.80 5.22 23.96
C GLN A 76 -21.69 3.99 24.12
N GLY A 77 -21.21 2.95 24.82
CA GLY A 77 -21.94 1.69 24.95
C GLY A 77 -22.09 0.94 23.61
N PHE A 78 -21.21 1.24 22.62
CA PHE A 78 -21.25 0.57 21.33
C PHE A 78 -21.06 -0.94 21.53
N ARG A 79 -21.99 -1.72 20.97
CA ARG A 79 -21.91 -3.18 20.97
C ARG A 79 -21.70 -3.67 19.55
N LEU A 80 -20.65 -4.46 19.37
CA LEU A 80 -20.35 -5.06 18.08
C LEU A 80 -21.43 -6.12 17.77
N SER A 81 -22.25 -5.86 16.75
CA SER A 81 -23.23 -6.82 16.25
C SER A 81 -22.55 -7.88 15.38
N LEU A 82 -23.24 -8.98 15.10
CA LEU A 82 -22.74 -10.01 14.19
C LEU A 82 -22.44 -9.45 12.80
N SER A 83 -23.30 -8.61 12.28
CA SER A 83 -23.08 -7.90 11.01
C SER A 83 -21.88 -6.94 11.09
N GLY A 84 -21.61 -6.36 12.26
CA GLY A 84 -20.37 -5.60 12.50
C GLY A 84 -19.13 -6.50 12.39
N VAL A 85 -19.17 -7.73 12.91
CA VAL A 85 -18.09 -8.71 12.72
C VAL A 85 -17.91 -9.04 11.24
N ALA A 86 -19.00 -9.24 10.49
CA ALA A 86 -18.93 -9.43 9.04
C ALA A 86 -18.29 -8.22 8.33
N GLY A 87 -18.60 -7.00 8.77
CA GLY A 87 -17.96 -5.78 8.28
C GLY A 87 -16.44 -5.77 8.50
N LEU A 88 -15.97 -6.24 9.67
CA LEU A 88 -14.54 -6.37 9.96
C LEU A 88 -13.85 -7.39 9.04
N ILE A 89 -14.52 -8.50 8.70
CA ILE A 89 -13.98 -9.51 7.77
C ILE A 89 -13.84 -8.92 6.37
N VAL A 90 -14.87 -8.22 5.90
CA VAL A 90 -14.84 -7.53 4.59
C VAL A 90 -13.73 -6.47 4.56
N ALA A 91 -13.53 -5.75 5.66
CA ALA A 91 -12.49 -4.75 5.78
C ALA A 91 -11.08 -5.31 5.55
N ILE A 92 -10.79 -6.57 5.94
CA ILE A 92 -9.50 -7.21 5.65
C ILE A 92 -9.22 -7.22 4.13
N GLY A 93 -10.25 -7.50 3.31
CA GLY A 93 -10.12 -7.47 1.85
C GLY A 93 -9.92 -6.07 1.29
N ILE A 94 -10.65 -5.08 1.81
CA ILE A 94 -10.53 -3.67 1.40
C ILE A 94 -9.12 -3.14 1.73
N THR A 95 -8.64 -3.39 2.95
CA THR A 95 -7.29 -3.02 3.38
C THR A 95 -6.21 -3.67 2.49
N ALA A 96 -6.37 -4.96 2.15
CA ALA A 96 -5.45 -5.65 1.26
C ALA A 96 -5.39 -5.01 -0.14
N ASP A 97 -6.54 -4.58 -0.67
CA ASP A 97 -6.62 -3.91 -1.99
C ASP A 97 -5.81 -2.61 -2.01
N SER A 98 -5.87 -1.80 -0.96
CA SER A 98 -5.09 -0.55 -0.84
C SER A 98 -3.58 -0.80 -0.95
N PHE A 99 -3.06 -1.88 -0.33
CA PHE A 99 -1.65 -2.26 -0.46
C PHE A 99 -1.30 -2.76 -1.85
N ILE A 100 -2.17 -3.57 -2.44
CA ILE A 100 -2.02 -4.08 -3.81
C ILE A 100 -1.89 -2.92 -4.78
N VAL A 101 -2.81 -1.95 -4.73
CA VAL A 101 -2.78 -0.75 -5.58
C VAL A 101 -1.46 0.00 -5.40
N TYR A 102 -1.00 0.20 -4.18
CA TYR A 102 0.25 0.92 -3.94
C TYR A 102 1.47 0.16 -4.49
N PHE A 103 1.59 -1.14 -4.22
CA PHE A 103 2.73 -1.92 -4.69
C PHE A 103 2.76 -2.04 -6.21
N GLU A 104 1.61 -2.19 -6.86
CA GLU A 104 1.55 -2.23 -8.32
C GLU A 104 1.96 -0.87 -8.93
N ARG A 105 1.58 0.26 -8.33
CA ARG A 105 2.06 1.57 -8.80
C ARG A 105 3.57 1.73 -8.65
N VAL A 106 4.16 1.23 -7.58
CA VAL A 106 5.62 1.22 -7.43
C VAL A 106 6.28 0.31 -8.49
N ARG A 107 5.70 -0.86 -8.76
CA ARG A 107 6.18 -1.76 -9.81
C ARG A 107 6.08 -1.14 -11.20
N ASP A 108 5.01 -0.42 -11.51
CA ASP A 108 4.85 0.29 -12.77
C ASP A 108 5.98 1.33 -12.96
N GLU A 109 6.27 2.13 -11.92
CA GLU A 109 7.36 3.10 -11.96
C GLU A 109 8.74 2.43 -12.13
N LEU A 110 8.93 1.23 -11.56
CA LEU A 110 10.15 0.45 -11.77
C LEU A 110 10.25 -0.10 -13.20
N ARG A 111 9.13 -0.52 -13.81
CA ARG A 111 9.08 -0.92 -15.23
C ARG A 111 9.46 0.23 -16.16
N ASP A 112 9.09 1.45 -15.79
CA ASP A 112 9.48 2.67 -16.51
C ASP A 112 10.99 3.00 -16.34
N GLY A 113 11.73 2.20 -15.56
CA GLY A 113 13.18 2.33 -15.39
C GLY A 113 13.60 3.36 -14.34
N ARG A 114 12.70 3.78 -13.44
CA ARG A 114 13.05 4.67 -12.33
C ARG A 114 13.82 3.95 -11.24
N PRO A 115 14.75 4.62 -10.54
CA PRO A 115 15.40 4.05 -9.36
C PRO A 115 14.37 3.82 -8.24
N LEU A 116 14.58 2.79 -7.39
CA LEU A 116 13.60 2.32 -6.40
C LEU A 116 13.06 3.43 -5.49
N ASN A 117 13.92 4.32 -4.97
CA ASN A 117 13.49 5.41 -4.10
C ASN A 117 12.54 6.39 -4.83
N ALA A 118 12.86 6.73 -6.08
CA ALA A 118 12.00 7.59 -6.90
C ALA A 118 10.72 6.88 -7.33
N ALA A 119 10.77 5.55 -7.56
CA ALA A 119 9.62 4.74 -7.89
C ALA A 119 8.63 4.64 -6.72
N VAL A 120 9.13 4.49 -5.49
CA VAL A 120 8.30 4.49 -4.27
C VAL A 120 7.59 5.82 -4.10
N GLU A 121 8.30 6.94 -4.27
CA GLU A 121 7.72 8.28 -4.11
C GLU A 121 6.72 8.64 -5.23
N SER A 122 7.05 8.31 -6.47
CA SER A 122 6.15 8.56 -7.60
C SER A 122 4.94 7.63 -7.59
N GLY A 123 5.17 6.35 -7.25
CA GLY A 123 4.13 5.35 -7.08
C GLY A 123 3.15 5.74 -5.97
N TRP A 124 3.67 6.27 -4.85
CA TRP A 124 2.84 6.81 -3.77
C TRP A 124 1.89 7.91 -4.24
N LYS A 125 2.40 8.93 -4.91
CA LYS A 125 1.56 10.06 -5.39
C LYS A 125 0.41 9.60 -6.28
N ARG A 126 0.62 8.58 -7.11
CA ARG A 126 -0.41 7.99 -7.97
C ARG A 126 -1.35 7.08 -7.18
N ALA A 127 -0.80 6.18 -6.35
CA ALA A 127 -1.57 5.25 -5.53
C ALA A 127 -2.48 5.98 -4.55
N PHE A 128 -1.95 6.95 -3.83
CA PHE A 128 -2.67 7.70 -2.81
C PHE A 128 -3.96 8.34 -3.34
N ARG A 129 -3.89 8.96 -4.52
CA ARG A 129 -5.09 9.50 -5.15
C ARG A 129 -6.13 8.42 -5.46
N THR A 130 -5.69 7.27 -5.96
CA THR A 130 -6.59 6.15 -6.28
C THR A 130 -7.21 5.57 -5.01
N ILE A 131 -6.40 5.34 -3.97
CA ILE A 131 -6.84 4.84 -2.66
C ILE A 131 -7.86 5.80 -2.04
N LEU A 132 -7.56 7.11 -1.98
CA LEU A 132 -8.50 8.09 -1.42
C LEU A 132 -9.84 8.12 -2.16
N VAL A 133 -9.85 7.97 -3.48
CA VAL A 133 -11.09 7.94 -4.26
C VAL A 133 -11.86 6.65 -3.98
N SER A 134 -11.20 5.50 -3.98
CA SER A 134 -11.81 4.19 -3.68
C SER A 134 -12.38 4.17 -2.26
N ASP A 135 -11.57 4.51 -1.28
CA ASP A 135 -11.99 4.52 0.12
C ASP A 135 -13.04 5.61 0.40
N GLY A 136 -12.96 6.74 -0.30
CA GLY A 136 -14.00 7.78 -0.27
C GLY A 136 -15.36 7.25 -0.73
N VAL A 137 -15.41 6.42 -1.76
CA VAL A 137 -16.64 5.75 -2.20
C VAL A 137 -17.14 4.76 -1.14
N ASN A 138 -16.25 3.98 -0.54
CA ASN A 138 -16.60 3.05 0.53
C ASN A 138 -17.16 3.78 1.77
N ILE A 139 -16.52 4.90 2.17
CA ILE A 139 -17.00 5.75 3.26
C ILE A 139 -18.37 6.35 2.93
N LEU A 140 -18.55 6.86 1.70
CA LEU A 140 -19.84 7.39 1.27
C LEU A 140 -20.94 6.33 1.33
N ALA A 141 -20.67 5.12 0.84
CA ALA A 141 -21.61 4.00 0.92
C ALA A 141 -21.91 3.64 2.38
N ALA A 142 -20.90 3.59 3.25
CA ALA A 142 -21.06 3.34 4.67
C ALA A 142 -21.94 4.41 5.35
N VAL A 143 -21.72 5.69 5.04
CA VAL A 143 -22.53 6.80 5.57
C VAL A 143 -24.00 6.70 5.11
N VAL A 144 -24.22 6.44 3.82
CA VAL A 144 -25.58 6.27 3.28
C VAL A 144 -26.29 5.11 3.95
N LEU A 145 -25.62 3.94 4.06
CA LEU A 145 -26.18 2.78 4.74
C LEU A 145 -26.46 3.08 6.22
N PHE A 146 -25.54 3.75 6.91
CA PHE A 146 -25.71 4.10 8.32
C PHE A 146 -26.92 5.01 8.57
N LEU A 147 -27.18 5.96 7.66
CA LEU A 147 -28.29 6.92 7.81
C LEU A 147 -29.66 6.35 7.39
N LEU A 148 -29.67 5.45 6.40
CA LEU A 148 -30.92 4.93 5.82
C LEU A 148 -31.37 3.60 6.43
N THR A 149 -30.51 2.91 7.18
CA THR A 149 -30.83 1.59 7.73
C THR A 149 -30.90 1.61 9.26
N VAL A 150 -31.51 0.58 9.81
CA VAL A 150 -31.64 0.37 11.26
C VAL A 150 -31.14 -1.03 11.63
N GLY A 151 -30.86 -1.25 12.91
CA GLY A 151 -30.49 -2.56 13.43
C GLY A 151 -29.14 -3.07 12.95
N SER A 152 -29.08 -4.32 12.54
CA SER A 152 -27.82 -5.01 12.22
C SER A 152 -27.08 -4.43 11.02
N VAL A 153 -27.78 -3.97 9.99
CA VAL A 153 -27.17 -3.36 8.80
C VAL A 153 -26.47 -2.05 9.16
N GLN A 154 -26.99 -1.27 10.09
CA GLN A 154 -26.34 -0.06 10.59
C GLN A 154 -25.02 -0.39 11.29
N GLY A 155 -24.96 -1.49 12.06
CA GLY A 155 -23.72 -1.98 12.67
C GLY A 155 -22.66 -2.38 11.66
N PHE A 156 -23.05 -3.02 10.55
CA PHE A 156 -22.18 -3.33 9.42
C PHE A 156 -21.63 -2.07 8.76
N ALA A 157 -22.50 -1.10 8.45
CA ALA A 157 -22.11 0.16 7.83
C ALA A 157 -21.11 0.93 8.71
N TYR A 158 -21.38 0.97 10.02
CA TYR A 158 -20.49 1.63 10.98
C TYR A 158 -19.08 1.01 10.99
N THR A 159 -19.00 -0.32 11.03
CA THR A 159 -17.70 -1.00 11.07
C THR A 159 -16.92 -0.83 9.77
N ILE A 160 -17.56 -0.91 8.60
CA ILE A 160 -16.88 -0.65 7.32
C ILE A 160 -16.38 0.79 7.25
N GLY A 161 -17.22 1.75 7.59
CA GLY A 161 -16.79 3.17 7.57
C GLY A 161 -15.63 3.45 8.50
N LEU A 162 -15.67 2.91 9.73
CA LEU A 162 -14.61 3.04 10.71
C LEU A 162 -13.31 2.38 10.24
N THR A 163 -13.37 1.15 9.76
CA THR A 163 -12.17 0.42 9.30
C THR A 163 -11.57 1.04 8.06
N THR A 164 -12.36 1.57 7.14
CA THR A 164 -11.84 2.29 5.96
C THR A 164 -11.10 3.57 6.36
N LEU A 165 -11.58 4.31 7.36
CA LEU A 165 -10.84 5.47 7.89
C LEU A 165 -9.51 5.07 8.52
N ILE A 166 -9.51 3.96 9.28
CA ILE A 166 -8.28 3.40 9.88
C ILE A 166 -7.32 2.94 8.79
N ASP A 167 -7.81 2.32 7.73
CA ASP A 167 -7.00 1.85 6.61
C ASP A 167 -6.25 3.00 5.92
N VAL A 168 -6.95 4.07 5.56
CA VAL A 168 -6.33 5.28 5.00
C VAL A 168 -5.24 5.82 5.94
N ALA A 169 -5.51 5.88 7.24
CA ALA A 169 -4.52 6.33 8.22
C ALA A 169 -3.29 5.41 8.26
N VAL A 170 -3.49 4.09 8.29
CA VAL A 170 -2.39 3.10 8.31
C VAL A 170 -1.57 3.15 7.03
N VAL A 171 -2.20 3.28 5.88
CA VAL A 171 -1.48 3.39 4.60
C VAL A 171 -0.60 4.63 4.57
N MET A 172 -1.10 5.78 5.08
CA MET A 172 -0.36 7.04 5.11
C MET A 172 0.76 7.04 6.16
N LEU A 173 0.46 6.60 7.39
CA LEU A 173 1.33 6.80 8.55
C LEU A 173 2.30 5.64 8.77
N PHE A 174 1.98 4.45 8.28
CA PHE A 174 2.82 3.28 8.45
C PHE A 174 3.30 2.69 7.13
N THR A 175 2.40 2.34 6.21
CA THR A 175 2.77 1.60 5.00
C THR A 175 3.72 2.38 4.11
N HIS A 176 3.42 3.65 3.84
CA HIS A 176 4.25 4.49 2.99
C HIS A 176 5.64 4.78 3.62
N PRO A 177 5.76 5.25 4.88
CA PRO A 177 7.07 5.44 5.51
C PRO A 177 7.88 4.15 5.61
N MET A 178 7.22 3.02 5.91
CA MET A 178 7.88 1.73 5.98
C MET A 178 8.47 1.32 4.63
N LEU A 179 7.73 1.54 3.54
CA LEU A 179 8.21 1.24 2.20
C LEU A 179 9.36 2.18 1.79
N GLN A 180 9.31 3.46 2.19
CA GLN A 180 10.44 4.39 2.00
C GLN A 180 11.71 3.92 2.74
N LEU A 181 11.58 3.48 3.99
CA LEU A 181 12.71 2.94 4.77
C LEU A 181 13.27 1.68 4.11
N LEU A 182 12.41 0.75 3.71
CA LEU A 182 12.83 -0.49 3.04
C LEU A 182 13.52 -0.22 1.71
N SER A 183 13.07 0.78 0.95
CA SER A 183 13.68 1.15 -0.34
C SER A 183 15.13 1.61 -0.21
N GLN A 184 15.53 2.10 0.96
CA GLN A 184 16.91 2.53 1.25
C GLN A 184 17.81 1.37 1.67
N THR A 185 17.24 0.21 1.99
CA THR A 185 18.03 -0.96 2.41
C THR A 185 18.74 -1.60 1.20
N LYS A 186 19.95 -2.09 1.42
CA LYS A 186 20.75 -2.75 0.37
C LYS A 186 20.03 -3.95 -0.26
N PHE A 187 19.22 -4.66 0.50
CA PHE A 187 18.47 -5.83 0.04
C PHE A 187 17.44 -5.46 -1.04
N PHE A 188 16.62 -4.44 -0.80
CA PHE A 188 15.62 -3.99 -1.77
C PHE A 188 16.24 -3.18 -2.91
N ALA A 189 17.20 -2.32 -2.60
CA ALA A 189 17.91 -1.50 -3.61
C ALA A 189 18.74 -2.35 -4.60
N SER A 190 19.20 -3.56 -4.20
CA SER A 190 19.95 -4.46 -5.09
C SER A 190 19.08 -5.14 -6.15
N GLY A 191 17.75 -5.08 -6.06
CA GLY A 191 16.84 -5.81 -6.95
C GLY A 191 16.97 -7.33 -6.79
N HIS A 192 17.13 -7.80 -5.55
CA HIS A 192 17.22 -9.24 -5.27
C HIS A 192 15.93 -9.96 -5.71
N PRO A 193 15.97 -11.18 -6.29
CA PRO A 193 14.78 -11.89 -6.78
C PRO A 193 13.66 -12.06 -5.75
N TRP A 194 14.00 -12.15 -4.46
CA TRP A 194 13.05 -12.28 -3.35
C TRP A 194 12.53 -10.94 -2.81
N SER A 195 13.04 -9.80 -3.30
CA SER A 195 12.61 -8.48 -2.81
C SER A 195 11.18 -8.12 -3.23
N GLY A 196 10.64 -8.76 -4.26
CA GLY A 196 9.36 -8.38 -4.87
C GLY A 196 9.46 -7.21 -5.85
N PHE A 197 10.64 -6.57 -5.93
CA PHE A 197 11.00 -5.51 -6.87
C PHE A 197 12.08 -5.95 -7.86
N ASP A 198 12.14 -7.25 -8.19
CA ASP A 198 13.09 -7.77 -9.15
C ASP A 198 12.77 -7.28 -10.57
N ALA A 199 13.70 -6.52 -11.13
CA ALA A 199 13.58 -5.96 -12.47
C ALA A 199 13.41 -7.02 -13.58
N ARG A 200 13.99 -8.22 -13.39
CA ARG A 200 13.88 -9.32 -14.37
C ARG A 200 12.47 -9.91 -14.41
N SER A 201 11.87 -10.09 -13.23
CA SER A 201 10.49 -10.58 -13.12
C SER A 201 9.46 -9.55 -13.57
N LEU A 202 9.81 -8.27 -13.51
CA LEU A 202 8.96 -7.16 -13.94
C LEU A 202 9.08 -6.82 -15.43
N GLY A 203 10.01 -7.48 -16.17
CA GLY A 203 10.27 -7.19 -17.59
C GLY A 203 10.89 -5.80 -17.84
N ALA A 204 11.41 -5.17 -16.78
CA ALA A 204 12.03 -3.85 -16.86
C ALA A 204 13.49 -3.96 -17.32
N SER A 205 13.89 -3.17 -18.30
CA SER A 205 15.30 -2.95 -18.58
C SER A 205 15.86 -2.04 -17.48
N TYR A 206 16.57 -2.65 -16.53
CA TYR A 206 17.08 -1.98 -15.33
C TYR A 206 18.18 -0.96 -15.67
N ARG A 207 17.78 0.27 -15.94
CA ARG A 207 18.72 1.39 -16.12
C ARG A 207 19.41 1.82 -14.81
N GLY A 208 18.77 1.60 -13.66
CA GLY A 208 19.28 2.08 -12.37
C GLY A 208 20.52 1.37 -11.83
N ARG A 209 20.76 0.09 -12.20
CA ARG A 209 21.99 -0.61 -11.79
C ARG A 209 23.25 -0.13 -12.51
N LEU A 210 23.07 0.45 -13.68
CA LEU A 210 24.16 1.05 -14.45
C LEU A 210 24.50 2.47 -13.96
N GLU A 211 23.56 3.22 -13.40
CA GLU A 211 23.84 4.58 -12.91
C GLU A 211 24.63 4.59 -11.60
N PHE A 212 24.37 3.68 -10.65
CA PHE A 212 25.15 3.62 -9.41
C PHE A 212 26.59 3.11 -9.59
N LYS A 213 26.85 2.25 -10.58
CA LYS A 213 28.23 1.86 -10.95
C LYS A 213 28.86 2.80 -11.97
N THR A 214 28.07 3.58 -12.68
CA THR A 214 28.53 4.41 -13.80
C THR A 214 28.85 5.84 -13.36
N ALA A 215 28.36 6.33 -12.20
CA ALA A 215 28.78 7.64 -11.69
C ALA A 215 30.32 7.68 -11.43
N GLU A 216 30.90 6.59 -10.97
CA GLU A 216 32.35 6.48 -10.79
C GLU A 216 33.11 6.11 -12.07
N ARG A 217 32.50 5.35 -13.00
CA ARG A 217 33.13 4.95 -14.27
C ARG A 217 32.91 5.93 -15.41
N VAL A 218 31.79 6.69 -15.44
CA VAL A 218 31.56 7.68 -16.53
C VAL A 218 32.41 8.91 -16.39
N SER A 219 32.84 9.28 -15.17
CA SER A 219 33.85 10.35 -15.03
C SER A 219 35.18 9.95 -15.63
N GLY A 220 35.59 8.68 -15.50
CA GLY A 220 36.82 8.15 -16.10
C GLY A 220 36.74 7.96 -17.62
N THR A 221 35.61 7.45 -18.14
CA THR A 221 35.45 7.08 -19.57
C THR A 221 35.15 8.31 -20.44
N LYS A 222 34.43 9.31 -19.93
CA LYS A 222 34.24 10.60 -20.65
C LYS A 222 35.53 11.38 -20.76
N LYS A 223 36.36 11.42 -19.68
CA LYS A 223 37.68 12.02 -19.75
C LYS A 223 38.62 11.29 -20.72
N ALA A 224 38.59 9.95 -20.75
CA ALA A 224 39.39 9.15 -21.66
C ALA A 224 38.95 9.28 -23.13
N LYS A 225 37.64 9.37 -23.43
CA LYS A 225 37.13 9.62 -24.79
C LYS A 225 37.39 11.05 -25.23
N ALA A 226 37.18 12.05 -24.39
CA ALA A 226 37.46 13.44 -24.70
C ALA A 226 38.96 13.67 -24.91
N SER A 227 39.84 13.02 -24.13
CA SER A 227 41.31 13.07 -24.33
C SER A 227 41.74 12.41 -25.66
N LYS A 228 41.17 11.21 -26.00
CA LYS A 228 41.46 10.54 -27.28
C LYS A 228 40.96 11.34 -28.50
N GLU A 229 39.82 12.01 -28.37
CA GLU A 229 39.26 12.84 -29.44
C GLU A 229 40.01 14.16 -29.62
N ALA A 230 40.50 14.75 -28.53
CA ALA A 230 41.40 15.92 -28.57
C ALA A 230 42.74 15.59 -29.22
N THR A 231 43.33 14.42 -28.85
CA THR A 231 44.59 13.93 -29.47
C THR A 231 44.37 13.62 -30.95
N LYS A 232 43.23 13.08 -31.37
CA LYS A 232 42.91 12.81 -32.76
C LYS A 232 42.71 14.09 -33.59
N ARG A 233 42.19 15.15 -32.98
CA ARG A 233 42.04 16.45 -33.61
C ARG A 233 43.39 17.19 -33.74
N GLN A 234 44.28 17.06 -32.77
CA GLN A 234 45.66 17.61 -32.88
C GLN A 234 46.44 16.93 -34.00
N THR A 235 46.40 15.61 -34.10
CA THR A 235 47.10 14.91 -35.20
C THR A 235 46.51 15.20 -36.59
N LEU A 236 45.24 15.53 -36.71
CA LEU A 236 44.61 15.97 -37.96
C LEU A 236 44.99 17.39 -38.32
N ALA A 237 45.17 18.28 -37.35
CA ALA A 237 45.65 19.64 -37.55
C ALA A 237 47.14 19.66 -38.00
N GLU A 238 47.96 18.81 -37.35
CA GLU A 238 49.35 18.62 -37.72
C GLU A 238 49.54 18.06 -39.16
N ARG A 239 48.68 17.08 -39.54
CA ARG A 239 48.69 16.56 -40.94
C ARG A 239 48.24 17.59 -41.96
N LYS A 240 47.29 18.48 -41.63
CA LYS A 240 46.91 19.58 -42.52
C LYS A 240 47.97 20.65 -42.63
N ALA A 241 48.71 20.93 -41.53
CA ALA A 241 49.82 21.86 -41.54
C ALA A 241 51.01 21.33 -42.39
N ALA A 242 51.33 20.05 -42.22
CA ALA A 242 52.38 19.38 -43.04
C ALA A 242 52.02 19.33 -44.52
N GLN A 243 50.75 19.11 -44.89
CA GLN A 243 50.29 19.14 -46.29
C GLN A 243 50.31 20.57 -46.91
N ALA A 244 50.17 21.59 -46.07
CA ALA A 244 50.28 22.99 -46.54
C ALA A 244 51.74 23.45 -46.76
N GLU A 245 52.73 22.85 -46.10
CA GLU A 245 54.13 23.07 -46.28
C GLU A 245 54.70 22.33 -47.50
N GLU A 246 54.15 21.19 -47.90
CA GLU A 246 54.57 20.45 -49.11
C GLU A 246 54.01 21.03 -50.45
N GLY A 247 53.02 21.92 -50.35
CA GLY A 247 52.29 22.50 -51.52
C GLY A 247 52.81 23.94 -51.93
N ASN A 248 53.90 24.42 -51.37
CA ASN A 248 54.49 25.71 -51.69
C ASN A 248 55.92 25.45 -52.13
#